data_fa6ca63aa595543806dbbf3d313c2bd8
#
_entry.id   fa6ca63aa595543806dbbf3d313c2bd8
#
_cell.length_a   1.000
_cell.length_b   1.000
_cell.length_c   1.000
_cell.angle_alpha   90.00
_cell.angle_beta   90.00
_cell.angle_gamma   90.00
#
_symmetry.space_group_name_H-M   'P 1'
#
loop_
_entity.id
_entity.type
_entity.pdbx_description
1 polymer ?
#
loop_
_entity_poly.entity_id
_entity_poly.type
_entity_poly.pdbx_seq_one_letter_code
_entity_poly.pdbx_strand_id
1 'polypeptide(L)'
;MEEQRPRLLVVKAAMTVHGGAARDLLRNLPSIAEHFEVRFACLNLLDSQRTMLLSHDIQILEPYYQWQPNDGLLNEITGGQERSAAAAWKEHSSVHAAIEWADAIHLTGGNGSMEFPAFVPPGKPLHLHFLESKPGIHDDISHLNPDGSGGWRPKLMHLLQSRQRARIEKSFRGFAENQNWSVSANSEFSAQNLHRVYGIKGGVLYPSVDLSEFSREESRGEGAAFAALGLGESGSYAVTVGRLSRFKGIYEAVDHLVGSGLNLVVIGGGKEGENAALRQYGERCGVGVKVLSGIDSESMRAVLRRSAAVIGLAHGEAFGLTPIEAMAIGVPPIFVDEGGYTETVVDQLNGRLLERGDIEAWQRALEQAQDAGTRERWARNGMERIEEMGLTPQEHAKRLAVIIGIEG
;
A
#
# COMPACT_ATOMS: atom_id res chain seq x y z
N MET A 1 -2.57 13.49 38.52
CA MET A 1 -3.66 13.67 37.53
C MET A 1 -3.16 12.99 36.29
N GLU A 2 -3.79 11.92 35.84
CA GLU A 2 -3.50 11.38 34.49
C GLU A 2 -3.84 12.49 33.50
N GLU A 3 -2.89 12.87 32.69
CA GLU A 3 -3.07 13.85 31.60
C GLU A 3 -4.03 13.22 30.60
N GLN A 4 -5.17 13.86 30.40
CA GLN A 4 -6.22 13.30 29.54
C GLN A 4 -5.72 13.35 28.09
N ARG A 5 -5.51 12.16 27.49
CA ARG A 5 -5.09 12.06 26.10
C ARG A 5 -6.08 12.78 25.17
N PRO A 6 -5.58 13.50 24.15
CA PRO A 6 -6.44 14.14 23.15
C PRO A 6 -7.26 13.10 22.39
N ARG A 7 -8.46 13.49 21.97
CA ARG A 7 -9.44 12.61 21.32
C ARG A 7 -9.27 12.65 19.80
N LEU A 8 -8.94 11.51 19.21
CA LEU A 8 -8.71 11.37 17.77
C LEU A 8 -9.75 10.45 17.12
N LEU A 9 -10.48 10.99 16.14
CA LEU A 9 -11.28 10.18 15.24
C LEU A 9 -10.44 9.75 14.05
N VAL A 10 -10.12 8.47 13.96
CA VAL A 10 -9.44 7.89 12.80
C VAL A 10 -10.49 7.36 11.82
N VAL A 11 -10.36 7.73 10.54
CA VAL A 11 -11.37 7.43 9.51
C VAL A 11 -10.74 6.74 8.31
N LYS A 12 -11.32 5.62 7.89
CA LYS A 12 -11.02 4.97 6.60
C LYS A 12 -12.25 4.21 6.12
N ALA A 13 -12.78 4.55 4.95
CA ALA A 13 -14.03 3.98 4.46
C ALA A 13 -13.96 2.47 4.22
N ALA A 14 -13.06 2.02 3.35
CA ALA A 14 -12.96 0.63 2.92
C ALA A 14 -11.79 -0.09 3.60
N MET A 15 -12.10 -1.08 4.44
CA MET A 15 -11.11 -1.93 5.12
C MET A 15 -11.07 -3.36 4.58
N THR A 16 -12.12 -3.81 3.88
CA THR A 16 -12.23 -5.18 3.36
C THR A 16 -11.34 -5.46 2.15
N VAL A 17 -10.79 -4.40 1.52
CA VAL A 17 -9.82 -4.56 0.43
C VAL A 17 -8.47 -4.91 1.03
N HIS A 18 -7.98 -6.12 0.79
CA HIS A 18 -6.64 -6.53 1.18
C HIS A 18 -5.58 -5.72 0.41
N GLY A 19 -5.13 -4.61 0.97
CA GLY A 19 -4.14 -3.73 0.39
C GLY A 19 -3.19 -3.16 1.44
N GLY A 20 -2.03 -2.67 1.00
CA GLY A 20 -1.00 -2.09 1.87
C GLY A 20 -1.54 -1.00 2.80
N ALA A 21 -2.43 -0.15 2.28
CA ALA A 21 -3.02 0.95 3.04
C ALA A 21 -3.89 0.54 4.25
N ALA A 22 -4.65 -0.56 4.14
CA ALA A 22 -5.45 -1.06 5.26
C ALA A 22 -4.55 -1.75 6.30
N ARG A 23 -3.57 -2.53 5.83
CA ARG A 23 -2.57 -3.18 6.69
C ARG A 23 -1.74 -2.15 7.45
N ASP A 24 -1.27 -1.11 6.78
CA ASP A 24 -0.48 -0.03 7.39
C ASP A 24 -1.27 0.69 8.47
N LEU A 25 -2.51 1.10 8.19
CA LEU A 25 -3.36 1.74 9.18
C LEU A 25 -3.59 0.85 10.42
N LEU A 26 -3.96 -0.42 10.21
CA LEU A 26 -4.18 -1.36 11.31
C LEU A 26 -2.94 -1.57 12.17
N ARG A 27 -1.76 -1.62 11.54
CA ARG A 27 -0.47 -1.74 12.21
C ARG A 27 -0.16 -0.53 13.10
N ASN A 28 -0.49 0.67 12.62
CA ASN A 28 -0.19 1.92 13.33
C ASN A 28 -1.21 2.27 14.43
N LEU A 29 -2.45 1.80 14.33
CA LEU A 29 -3.53 2.17 15.26
C LEU A 29 -3.21 1.89 16.74
N PRO A 30 -2.61 0.74 17.15
CA PRO A 30 -2.22 0.52 18.52
C PRO A 30 -1.26 1.59 19.06
N SER A 31 -0.22 1.93 18.31
CA SER A 31 0.74 2.97 18.72
C SER A 31 0.12 4.38 18.70
N ILE A 32 -0.81 4.66 17.78
CA ILE A 32 -1.59 5.90 17.80
C ILE A 32 -2.43 5.98 19.08
N ALA A 33 -3.02 4.86 19.54
CA ALA A 33 -3.82 4.80 20.76
C ALA A 33 -3.00 4.98 22.06
N GLU A 34 -1.67 4.89 21.98
CA GLU A 34 -0.79 5.25 23.11
C GLU A 34 -0.76 6.78 23.34
N HIS A 35 -0.90 7.56 22.26
CA HIS A 35 -0.87 9.03 22.29
C HIS A 35 -2.26 9.68 22.36
N PHE A 36 -3.29 9.00 21.88
CA PHE A 36 -4.65 9.52 21.75
C PHE A 36 -5.70 8.59 22.38
N GLU A 37 -6.83 9.16 22.79
CA GLU A 37 -8.08 8.40 22.92
C GLU A 37 -8.66 8.22 21.52
N VAL A 38 -8.64 6.99 20.98
CA VAL A 38 -8.95 6.71 19.58
C VAL A 38 -10.35 6.14 19.41
N ARG A 39 -11.12 6.71 18.48
CA ARG A 39 -12.28 6.06 17.86
C ARG A 39 -11.98 5.81 16.39
N PHE A 40 -12.30 4.63 15.91
CA PHE A 40 -12.08 4.26 14.51
C PHE A 40 -13.40 4.14 13.77
N ALA A 41 -13.61 4.94 12.71
CA ALA A 41 -14.79 4.95 11.87
C ALA A 41 -14.49 4.35 10.48
N CYS A 42 -15.32 3.40 10.06
CA CYS A 42 -15.22 2.77 8.74
C CYS A 42 -16.61 2.47 8.18
N LEU A 43 -16.68 2.21 6.88
CA LEU A 43 -17.92 1.79 6.21
C LEU A 43 -18.00 0.26 6.04
N ASN A 44 -16.89 -0.44 6.16
CA ASN A 44 -16.82 -1.90 6.21
C ASN A 44 -15.58 -2.37 6.97
N LEU A 45 -15.66 -3.56 7.55
CA LEU A 45 -14.58 -4.13 8.35
C LEU A 45 -14.69 -5.67 8.34
N LEU A 46 -13.56 -6.36 8.29
CA LEU A 46 -13.51 -7.82 8.47
C LEU A 46 -13.54 -8.20 9.95
N ASP A 47 -14.07 -9.38 10.28
CA ASP A 47 -14.16 -9.85 11.66
C ASP A 47 -12.79 -9.99 12.33
N SER A 48 -11.77 -10.42 11.58
CA SER A 48 -10.38 -10.51 12.06
C SER A 48 -9.82 -9.13 12.43
N GLN A 49 -10.10 -8.11 11.62
CA GLN A 49 -9.69 -6.73 11.87
C GLN A 49 -10.42 -6.15 13.09
N ARG A 50 -11.72 -6.43 13.23
CA ARG A 50 -12.54 -6.04 14.39
C ARG A 50 -11.97 -6.63 15.68
N THR A 51 -11.67 -7.93 15.68
CA THR A 51 -11.08 -8.62 16.84
C THR A 51 -9.76 -7.97 17.28
N MET A 52 -8.90 -7.65 16.30
CA MET A 52 -7.62 -6.99 16.58
C MET A 52 -7.80 -5.58 17.16
N LEU A 53 -8.67 -4.76 16.59
CA LEU A 53 -8.92 -3.40 17.10
C LEU A 53 -9.49 -3.42 18.52
N LEU A 54 -10.43 -4.31 18.80
CA LEU A 54 -11.01 -4.48 20.15
C LEU A 54 -9.99 -4.97 21.18
N SER A 55 -9.00 -5.78 20.78
CA SER A 55 -7.92 -6.22 21.69
C SER A 55 -6.97 -5.09 22.13
N HIS A 56 -7.03 -3.93 21.44
CA HIS A 56 -6.29 -2.71 21.77
C HIS A 56 -7.21 -1.60 22.33
N ASP A 57 -8.39 -1.93 22.82
CA ASP A 57 -9.36 -1.00 23.40
C ASP A 57 -9.79 0.14 22.46
N ILE A 58 -9.71 -0.07 21.16
CA ILE A 58 -10.12 0.91 20.15
C ILE A 58 -11.63 0.80 19.91
N GLN A 59 -12.36 1.87 20.18
CA GLN A 59 -13.80 1.92 19.88
C GLN A 59 -14.04 1.99 18.38
N ILE A 60 -14.80 1.01 17.87
CA ILE A 60 -15.13 0.90 16.44
C ILE A 60 -16.51 1.49 16.18
N LEU A 61 -16.60 2.31 15.14
CA LEU A 61 -17.83 2.90 14.63
C LEU A 61 -18.10 2.34 13.23
N GLU A 62 -19.09 1.46 13.12
CA GLU A 62 -19.51 0.82 11.88
C GLU A 62 -20.97 1.18 11.56
N PRO A 63 -21.35 1.28 10.27
CA PRO A 63 -22.75 1.43 9.90
C PRO A 63 -23.51 0.11 10.13
N TYR A 64 -24.81 0.20 10.29
CA TYR A 64 -25.66 -0.98 10.45
C TYR A 64 -25.57 -1.95 9.25
N TYR A 65 -25.48 -1.38 8.02
CA TYR A 65 -25.21 -2.14 6.80
C TYR A 65 -23.83 -1.77 6.29
N GLN A 66 -22.95 -2.77 6.17
CA GLN A 66 -21.60 -2.54 5.63
C GLN A 66 -21.69 -2.14 4.16
N TRP A 67 -21.06 -1.03 3.83
CA TRP A 67 -20.89 -0.58 2.47
C TRP A 67 -19.89 -1.44 1.72
N GLN A 68 -20.21 -1.81 0.49
CA GLN A 68 -19.30 -2.55 -0.37
C GLN A 68 -18.88 -1.69 -1.56
N PRO A 69 -17.57 -1.50 -1.78
CA PRO A 69 -17.09 -0.88 -3.00
C PRO A 69 -17.60 -1.65 -4.22
N ASN A 70 -18.14 -0.94 -5.19
CA ASN A 70 -18.60 -1.53 -6.45
C ASN A 70 -17.72 -1.06 -7.60
N ASP A 71 -16.77 -1.89 -8.00
CA ASP A 71 -15.78 -1.62 -9.05
C ASP A 71 -16.33 -1.86 -10.47
N GLY A 72 -17.64 -1.91 -10.65
CA GLY A 72 -18.27 -2.05 -11.96
C GLY A 72 -17.98 -0.83 -12.85
N LEU A 73 -17.61 -1.08 -14.11
CA LEU A 73 -17.24 -0.05 -15.10
C LEU A 73 -18.25 1.12 -15.19
N LEU A 74 -19.56 0.83 -15.12
CA LEU A 74 -20.60 1.85 -15.12
C LEU A 74 -20.56 2.73 -13.88
N ASN A 75 -20.29 2.17 -12.70
CA ASN A 75 -20.15 2.92 -11.47
C ASN A 75 -18.89 3.79 -11.47
N GLU A 76 -17.81 3.28 -12.01
CA GLU A 76 -16.57 4.02 -12.18
C GLU A 76 -16.78 5.25 -13.07
N ILE A 77 -17.38 5.09 -14.25
CA ILE A 77 -17.63 6.20 -15.20
C ILE A 77 -18.65 7.21 -14.62
N THR A 78 -19.68 6.75 -13.94
CA THR A 78 -20.77 7.62 -13.46
C THR A 78 -20.48 8.25 -12.10
N GLY A 79 -19.43 7.83 -11.37
CA GLY A 79 -19.21 8.22 -9.98
C GLY A 79 -20.23 7.60 -9.03
N GLY A 80 -20.73 6.39 -9.35
CA GLY A 80 -21.70 5.67 -8.53
C GLY A 80 -21.12 5.23 -7.20
N GLN A 81 -19.84 4.86 -7.19
CA GLN A 81 -19.12 4.48 -5.99
C GLN A 81 -19.02 5.63 -4.99
N GLU A 82 -18.61 6.81 -5.45
CA GLU A 82 -18.50 8.01 -4.64
C GLU A 82 -19.86 8.42 -4.06
N ARG A 83 -20.92 8.38 -4.87
CA ARG A 83 -22.28 8.69 -4.37
C ARG A 83 -22.76 7.69 -3.33
N SER A 84 -22.51 6.40 -3.53
CA SER A 84 -22.89 5.36 -2.56
C SER A 84 -22.13 5.48 -1.24
N ALA A 85 -20.82 5.82 -1.29
CA ALA A 85 -20.02 6.06 -0.11
C ALA A 85 -20.51 7.33 0.65
N ALA A 86 -20.80 8.41 -0.08
CA ALA A 86 -21.36 9.63 0.53
C ALA A 86 -22.71 9.36 1.22
N ALA A 87 -23.57 8.54 0.61
CA ALA A 87 -24.83 8.12 1.23
C ALA A 87 -24.59 7.29 2.50
N ALA A 88 -23.65 6.33 2.45
CA ALA A 88 -23.30 5.52 3.60
C ALA A 88 -22.74 6.36 4.77
N TRP A 89 -21.85 7.34 4.52
CA TRP A 89 -21.41 8.28 5.54
C TRP A 89 -22.52 9.14 6.12
N LYS A 90 -23.47 9.58 5.28
CA LYS A 90 -24.63 10.37 5.72
C LYS A 90 -25.53 9.58 6.66
N GLU A 91 -25.73 8.30 6.41
CA GLU A 91 -26.59 7.41 7.21
C GLU A 91 -25.87 6.88 8.46
N HIS A 92 -24.58 7.07 8.58
CA HIS A 92 -23.76 6.58 9.68
C HIS A 92 -23.91 7.47 10.92
N SER A 93 -24.98 7.30 11.69
CA SER A 93 -25.35 8.20 12.81
C SER A 93 -24.29 8.35 13.90
N SER A 94 -23.55 7.28 14.25
CA SER A 94 -22.52 7.32 15.29
C SER A 94 -21.29 8.14 14.88
N VAL A 95 -21.02 8.30 13.58
CA VAL A 95 -19.91 9.11 13.06
C VAL A 95 -20.12 10.59 13.33
N HIS A 96 -21.35 11.09 13.19
CA HIS A 96 -21.64 12.51 13.44
C HIS A 96 -21.36 12.90 14.90
N ALA A 97 -21.79 12.06 15.85
CA ALA A 97 -21.46 12.27 17.26
C ALA A 97 -19.94 12.16 17.53
N ALA A 98 -19.23 11.28 16.80
CA ALA A 98 -17.79 11.14 16.94
C ALA A 98 -17.00 12.33 16.35
N ILE A 99 -17.49 12.96 15.29
CA ILE A 99 -16.91 14.21 14.77
C ILE A 99 -16.99 15.32 15.82
N GLU A 100 -18.09 15.44 16.53
CA GLU A 100 -18.24 16.44 17.62
C GLU A 100 -17.34 16.10 18.81
N TRP A 101 -17.27 14.82 19.19
CA TRP A 101 -16.44 14.33 20.30
C TRP A 101 -14.96 14.53 20.08
N ALA A 102 -14.44 14.34 18.87
CA ALA A 102 -13.02 14.38 18.57
C ALA A 102 -12.43 15.79 18.71
N ASP A 103 -11.21 15.92 19.19
CA ASP A 103 -10.43 17.15 19.14
C ASP A 103 -9.80 17.34 17.75
N ALA A 104 -9.42 16.23 17.08
CA ALA A 104 -8.97 16.20 15.70
C ALA A 104 -9.42 14.94 14.98
N ILE A 105 -9.36 14.98 13.65
CA ILE A 105 -9.72 13.87 12.77
C ILE A 105 -8.51 13.49 11.91
N HIS A 106 -8.20 12.18 11.84
CA HIS A 106 -7.21 11.62 10.92
C HIS A 106 -7.91 10.77 9.86
N LEU A 107 -7.91 11.24 8.62
CA LEU A 107 -8.52 10.58 7.48
C LEU A 107 -7.46 9.88 6.65
N THR A 108 -7.52 8.56 6.52
CA THR A 108 -6.68 7.81 5.58
C THR A 108 -7.35 7.75 4.21
N GLY A 109 -6.65 8.17 3.18
CA GLY A 109 -7.11 8.16 1.80
C GLY A 109 -7.50 6.77 1.29
N GLY A 110 -8.26 6.74 0.21
CA GLY A 110 -8.73 5.51 -0.42
C GLY A 110 -10.20 5.59 -0.87
N ASN A 111 -10.69 4.51 -1.44
CA ASN A 111 -12.06 4.42 -1.95
C ASN A 111 -13.09 4.74 -0.85
N GLY A 112 -13.97 5.71 -1.11
CA GLY A 112 -15.05 6.12 -0.21
C GLY A 112 -14.60 7.02 0.94
N SER A 113 -13.29 7.27 1.14
CA SER A 113 -12.79 8.13 2.21
C SER A 113 -12.91 9.61 1.87
N MET A 114 -12.72 9.99 0.61
CA MET A 114 -12.73 11.40 0.18
C MET A 114 -14.13 12.05 0.18
N GLU A 115 -15.17 11.30 0.42
CA GLU A 115 -16.54 11.78 0.62
C GLU A 115 -16.80 12.21 2.08
N PHE A 116 -15.99 11.75 3.02
CA PHE A 116 -16.10 12.06 4.45
C PHE A 116 -15.90 13.54 4.80
N PRO A 117 -14.93 14.29 4.22
CA PRO A 117 -14.70 15.69 4.54
C PRO A 117 -15.94 16.60 4.40
N ALA A 118 -16.91 16.21 3.57
CA ALA A 118 -18.17 16.97 3.41
C ALA A 118 -19.01 17.04 4.69
N PHE A 119 -18.75 16.18 5.67
CA PHE A 119 -19.46 16.13 6.95
C PHE A 119 -18.69 16.79 8.09
N VAL A 120 -17.44 17.22 7.83
CA VAL A 120 -16.57 17.82 8.84
C VAL A 120 -16.79 19.32 8.89
N PRO A 121 -17.12 19.93 10.06
CA PRO A 121 -17.26 21.37 10.19
C PRO A 121 -15.94 22.10 9.87
N PRO A 122 -15.96 23.28 9.22
CA PRO A 122 -14.76 24.00 8.82
C PRO A 122 -13.77 24.30 9.94
N GLY A 123 -14.25 24.49 11.18
CA GLY A 123 -13.41 24.77 12.36
C GLY A 123 -12.77 23.52 12.99
N LYS A 124 -13.17 22.31 12.58
CA LYS A 124 -12.64 21.06 13.13
C LYS A 124 -11.32 20.72 12.45
N PRO A 125 -10.24 20.47 13.21
CA PRO A 125 -8.97 19.99 12.67
C PRO A 125 -9.15 18.66 11.93
N LEU A 126 -8.70 18.60 10.67
CA LEU A 126 -8.73 17.42 9.82
C LEU A 126 -7.38 17.23 9.15
N HIS A 127 -6.76 16.09 9.38
CA HIS A 127 -5.56 15.67 8.68
C HIS A 127 -5.89 14.56 7.69
N LEU A 128 -5.49 14.73 6.42
CA LEU A 128 -5.57 13.70 5.38
C LEU A 128 -4.20 13.02 5.22
N HIS A 129 -4.16 11.72 5.42
CA HIS A 129 -3.04 10.89 4.96
C HIS A 129 -3.29 10.47 3.51
N PHE A 130 -2.64 11.19 2.59
CA PHE A 130 -2.72 10.96 1.16
C PHE A 130 -1.82 9.78 0.77
N LEU A 131 -2.36 8.75 0.15
CA LEU A 131 -1.63 7.55 -0.22
C LEU A 131 -1.15 7.58 -1.67
N GLU A 132 -2.07 7.86 -2.59
CA GLU A 132 -1.80 7.93 -4.02
C GLU A 132 -2.88 8.74 -4.73
N SER A 133 -2.57 9.33 -5.87
CA SER A 133 -3.58 9.81 -6.81
C SER A 133 -4.34 8.62 -7.37
N LYS A 134 -5.66 8.75 -7.59
CA LYS A 134 -6.47 7.63 -8.09
C LYS A 134 -5.86 7.12 -9.40
N PRO A 135 -5.34 5.87 -9.43
CA PRO A 135 -4.73 5.33 -10.63
C PRO A 135 -5.71 5.36 -11.82
N GLY A 136 -5.23 5.71 -13.00
CA GLY A 136 -6.04 5.77 -14.21
C GLY A 136 -6.78 7.05 -14.47
N ILE A 137 -6.87 7.94 -13.49
CA ILE A 137 -7.47 9.27 -13.70
C ILE A 137 -6.43 10.28 -14.15
N HIS A 138 -5.21 10.15 -13.64
CA HIS A 138 -4.10 11.07 -13.90
C HIS A 138 -2.92 10.43 -14.64
N ASP A 139 -2.94 9.10 -14.84
CA ASP A 139 -1.88 8.33 -15.49
C ASP A 139 -2.47 7.42 -16.58
N ASP A 140 -1.84 7.38 -17.76
CA ASP A 140 -2.33 6.60 -18.89
C ASP A 140 -2.09 5.08 -18.78
N ILE A 141 -1.24 4.65 -17.85
CA ILE A 141 -0.77 3.26 -17.72
C ILE A 141 -1.88 2.29 -17.28
N SER A 142 -2.79 2.73 -16.41
CA SER A 142 -3.86 1.87 -15.89
C SER A 142 -4.86 1.39 -16.95
N HIS A 143 -4.85 2.01 -18.12
CA HIS A 143 -5.71 1.64 -19.24
C HIS A 143 -5.10 0.58 -20.15
N LEU A 144 -3.83 0.23 -19.96
CA LEU A 144 -3.19 -0.84 -20.67
C LEU A 144 -3.59 -2.20 -20.07
N ASN A 145 -3.58 -3.23 -20.91
CA ASN A 145 -3.67 -4.60 -20.44
C ASN A 145 -2.46 -4.94 -19.54
N PRO A 146 -2.55 -5.96 -18.67
CA PRO A 146 -1.43 -6.36 -17.81
C PRO A 146 -0.12 -6.63 -18.55
N ASP A 147 -0.20 -7.10 -19.80
CA ASP A 147 0.93 -7.36 -20.70
C ASP A 147 1.47 -6.11 -21.40
N GLY A 148 0.91 -4.93 -21.13
CA GLY A 148 1.31 -3.66 -21.73
C GLY A 148 0.71 -3.39 -23.12
N SER A 149 -0.08 -4.31 -23.68
CA SER A 149 -0.76 -4.07 -24.95
C SER A 149 -1.82 -2.99 -24.81
N GLY A 150 -1.85 -2.05 -25.74
CA GLY A 150 -2.83 -0.96 -25.77
C GLY A 150 -4.04 -1.27 -26.65
N GLY A 151 -5.17 -0.63 -26.34
CA GLY A 151 -6.38 -0.70 -27.14
C GLY A 151 -7.00 0.69 -27.36
N TRP A 152 -8.06 0.78 -28.17
CA TRP A 152 -8.84 2.02 -28.37
C TRP A 152 -9.56 2.50 -27.10
N ARG A 153 -9.78 1.60 -26.14
CA ARG A 153 -10.44 1.85 -24.86
C ARG A 153 -9.78 2.94 -24.00
N PRO A 154 -8.44 3.06 -23.89
CA PRO A 154 -7.79 4.08 -23.06
C PRO A 154 -8.24 5.51 -23.38
N LYS A 155 -8.23 5.89 -24.67
CA LYS A 155 -8.59 7.25 -25.10
C LYS A 155 -10.05 7.59 -24.79
N LEU A 156 -10.96 6.63 -24.95
CA LEU A 156 -12.38 6.80 -24.63
C LEU A 156 -12.59 6.91 -23.10
N MET A 157 -11.90 6.09 -22.31
CA MET A 157 -11.99 6.13 -20.85
C MET A 157 -11.49 7.45 -20.29
N HIS A 158 -10.38 7.98 -20.80
CA HIS A 158 -9.87 9.29 -20.40
C HIS A 158 -10.88 10.43 -20.60
N LEU A 159 -11.64 10.39 -21.69
CA LEU A 159 -12.70 11.36 -21.97
C LEU A 159 -13.89 11.17 -21.00
N LEU A 160 -14.30 9.92 -20.77
CA LEU A 160 -15.43 9.60 -19.88
C LEU A 160 -15.16 9.92 -18.41
N GLN A 161 -13.90 9.84 -17.99
CA GLN A 161 -13.47 10.14 -16.61
C GLN A 161 -13.30 11.64 -16.31
N SER A 162 -13.50 12.52 -17.27
CA SER A 162 -13.38 13.97 -17.08
C SER A 162 -14.25 14.52 -15.94
N ARG A 163 -15.48 14.00 -15.81
CA ARG A 163 -16.40 14.37 -14.72
C ARG A 163 -15.95 13.85 -13.36
N GLN A 164 -15.32 12.69 -13.33
CA GLN A 164 -14.78 12.10 -12.11
C GLN A 164 -13.55 12.88 -11.63
N ARG A 165 -12.66 13.27 -12.56
CA ARG A 165 -11.54 14.19 -12.25
C ARG A 165 -12.03 15.46 -11.59
N ALA A 166 -12.98 16.16 -12.17
CA ALA A 166 -13.53 17.40 -11.62
C ALA A 166 -14.12 17.23 -10.21
N ARG A 167 -14.72 16.07 -9.89
CA ARG A 167 -15.23 15.78 -8.54
C ARG A 167 -14.12 15.57 -7.55
N ILE A 168 -13.10 14.77 -7.91
CA ILE A 168 -11.93 14.51 -7.04
C ILE A 168 -11.19 15.81 -6.77
N GLU A 169 -10.91 16.60 -7.80
CA GLU A 169 -10.30 17.91 -7.66
C GLU A 169 -11.11 18.83 -6.73
N LYS A 170 -12.44 18.79 -6.82
CA LYS A 170 -13.32 19.53 -5.91
C LYS A 170 -13.17 19.07 -4.46
N SER A 171 -13.05 17.77 -4.20
CA SER A 171 -12.84 17.23 -2.85
C SER A 171 -11.51 17.72 -2.25
N PHE A 172 -10.47 17.82 -3.08
CA PHE A 172 -9.17 18.33 -2.64
C PHE A 172 -9.13 19.87 -2.44
N ARG A 173 -9.99 20.64 -3.10
CA ARG A 173 -10.05 22.12 -2.87
C ARG A 173 -10.32 22.48 -1.42
N GLY A 174 -11.15 21.70 -0.71
CA GLY A 174 -11.37 21.92 0.72
C GLY A 174 -10.09 21.90 1.55
N PHE A 175 -9.13 21.04 1.19
CA PHE A 175 -7.83 20.98 1.86
C PHE A 175 -6.90 22.16 1.50
N ALA A 176 -7.08 22.76 0.34
CA ALA A 176 -6.33 23.95 -0.04
C ALA A 176 -6.89 25.25 0.59
N GLU A 177 -8.18 25.28 0.86
CA GLU A 177 -8.90 26.50 1.29
C GLU A 177 -9.10 26.57 2.81
N ASN A 178 -9.10 25.45 3.53
CA ASN A 178 -9.35 25.41 4.98
C ASN A 178 -8.04 25.36 5.77
N GLN A 179 -7.79 26.41 6.56
CA GLN A 179 -6.56 26.54 7.36
C GLN A 179 -6.43 25.53 8.50
N ASN A 180 -7.54 24.90 8.94
CA ASN A 180 -7.54 23.86 9.98
C ASN A 180 -7.36 22.45 9.39
N TRP A 181 -7.24 22.35 8.06
CA TRP A 181 -7.05 21.07 7.38
C TRP A 181 -5.62 20.93 6.88
N SER A 182 -5.01 19.79 7.14
CA SER A 182 -3.64 19.48 6.73
C SER A 182 -3.58 18.20 5.90
N VAL A 183 -2.52 18.05 5.14
CA VAL A 183 -2.29 16.86 4.32
C VAL A 183 -0.86 16.39 4.50
N SER A 184 -0.67 15.08 4.69
CA SER A 184 0.62 14.42 4.54
C SER A 184 0.49 13.30 3.51
N ALA A 185 1.50 13.15 2.69
CA ALA A 185 1.62 12.02 1.77
C ALA A 185 2.39 10.87 2.43
N ASN A 186 2.24 9.66 1.92
CA ASN A 186 2.95 8.49 2.42
C ASN A 186 4.42 8.38 1.93
N SER A 187 4.86 9.35 1.11
CA SER A 187 6.22 9.43 0.56
C SER A 187 6.47 10.81 -0.03
N GLU A 188 7.74 11.17 -0.26
CA GLU A 188 8.10 12.37 -1.01
C GLU A 188 7.59 12.32 -2.45
N PHE A 189 7.65 11.14 -3.09
CA PHE A 189 7.08 10.92 -4.41
C PHE A 189 5.57 11.20 -4.44
N SER A 190 4.83 10.70 -3.46
CA SER A 190 3.39 10.97 -3.34
C SER A 190 3.10 12.44 -3.01
N ALA A 191 3.95 13.11 -2.21
CA ALA A 191 3.83 14.54 -1.93
C ALA A 191 4.04 15.39 -3.19
N GLN A 192 5.01 15.04 -4.02
CA GLN A 192 5.22 15.67 -5.33
C GLN A 192 4.02 15.47 -6.26
N ASN A 193 3.46 14.26 -6.30
CA ASN A 193 2.25 13.96 -7.07
C ASN A 193 1.02 14.73 -6.55
N LEU A 194 0.84 14.82 -5.23
CA LEU A 194 -0.20 15.63 -4.61
C LEU A 194 -0.10 17.09 -5.08
N HIS A 195 1.11 17.64 -5.06
CA HIS A 195 1.34 18.99 -5.54
C HIS A 195 1.12 19.14 -7.04
N ARG A 196 1.65 18.23 -7.84
CA ARG A 196 1.53 18.23 -9.31
C ARG A 196 0.07 18.15 -9.77
N VAL A 197 -0.73 17.28 -9.14
CA VAL A 197 -2.10 16.96 -9.56
C VAL A 197 -3.13 17.93 -8.96
N TYR A 198 -3.00 18.26 -7.69
CA TYR A 198 -4.01 19.01 -6.94
C TYR A 198 -3.53 20.39 -6.48
N GLY A 199 -2.27 20.78 -6.71
CA GLY A 199 -1.70 22.05 -6.26
C GLY A 199 -1.49 22.16 -4.75
N ILE A 200 -1.65 21.08 -3.99
CA ILE A 200 -1.56 21.05 -2.54
C ILE A 200 -0.14 20.72 -2.11
N LYS A 201 0.43 21.52 -1.20
CA LYS A 201 1.70 21.19 -0.53
C LYS A 201 1.37 20.42 0.75
N GLY A 202 1.84 19.19 0.83
CA GLY A 202 1.72 18.34 2.02
C GLY A 202 3.08 18.01 2.60
N GLY A 203 3.11 17.63 3.89
CA GLY A 203 4.26 16.98 4.51
C GLY A 203 4.34 15.49 4.13
N VAL A 204 5.26 14.76 4.76
CA VAL A 204 5.37 13.31 4.61
C VAL A 204 5.12 12.64 5.94
N LEU A 205 4.27 11.62 5.91
CA LEU A 205 4.04 10.68 7.00
C LEU A 205 4.27 9.27 6.44
N TYR A 206 5.47 8.76 6.62
CA TYR A 206 5.84 7.45 6.10
C TYR A 206 5.01 6.32 6.72
N PRO A 207 4.64 5.28 5.94
CA PRO A 207 4.09 4.04 6.47
C PRO A 207 5.11 3.32 7.35
N SER A 208 4.65 2.35 8.11
CA SER A 208 5.49 1.57 9.01
C SER A 208 5.66 0.12 8.55
N VAL A 209 6.68 -0.55 9.07
CA VAL A 209 6.85 -2.00 9.01
C VAL A 209 6.80 -2.57 10.42
N ASP A 210 6.15 -3.72 10.57
CA ASP A 210 6.19 -4.46 11.83
C ASP A 210 7.39 -5.40 11.83
N LEU A 211 8.45 -5.01 12.55
CA LEU A 211 9.67 -5.79 12.67
C LEU A 211 9.47 -7.09 13.46
N SER A 212 8.39 -7.23 14.23
CA SER A 212 8.03 -8.47 14.90
C SER A 212 7.37 -9.45 13.92
N GLU A 213 6.55 -8.94 12.98
CA GLU A 213 5.97 -9.74 11.89
C GLU A 213 7.03 -10.14 10.86
N PHE A 214 7.88 -9.19 10.43
CA PHE A 214 8.91 -9.40 9.41
C PHE A 214 10.31 -9.56 10.03
N SER A 215 10.42 -10.37 11.10
CA SER A 215 11.70 -10.67 11.74
C SER A 215 12.65 -11.44 10.82
N ARG A 216 13.97 -11.24 11.01
CA ARG A 216 15.00 -12.08 10.37
C ARG A 216 14.97 -13.53 10.86
N GLU A 217 14.45 -13.76 12.06
CA GLU A 217 14.31 -15.11 12.61
C GLU A 217 13.08 -15.80 12.02
N GLU A 218 13.29 -17.06 11.63
CA GLU A 218 12.21 -17.91 11.11
C GLU A 218 11.27 -18.36 12.22
N SER A 219 9.96 -18.19 12.03
CA SER A 219 8.98 -18.74 12.98
C SER A 219 8.85 -20.26 12.82
N ARG A 220 8.41 -20.94 13.89
CA ARG A 220 8.28 -22.41 13.90
C ARG A 220 7.35 -22.95 12.81
N GLY A 221 6.37 -22.17 12.35
CA GLY A 221 5.39 -22.59 11.36
C GLY A 221 5.84 -22.39 9.92
N GLU A 222 6.77 -21.45 9.65
CA GLU A 222 7.18 -21.09 8.28
C GLU A 222 7.71 -22.28 7.46
N GLY A 223 8.44 -23.21 8.08
CA GLY A 223 8.93 -24.43 7.42
C GLY A 223 7.81 -25.31 6.89
N ALA A 224 6.78 -25.55 7.71
CA ALA A 224 5.62 -26.34 7.32
C ALA A 224 4.75 -25.61 6.28
N ALA A 225 4.55 -24.30 6.45
CA ALA A 225 3.83 -23.44 5.50
C ALA A 225 4.50 -23.46 4.11
N PHE A 226 5.82 -23.34 4.05
CA PHE A 226 6.57 -23.43 2.80
C PHE A 226 6.42 -24.78 2.11
N ALA A 227 6.59 -25.87 2.86
CA ALA A 227 6.46 -27.24 2.34
C ALA A 227 5.07 -27.48 1.72
N ALA A 228 4.01 -26.96 2.34
CA ALA A 228 2.64 -27.07 1.85
C ALA A 228 2.41 -26.34 0.52
N LEU A 229 3.20 -25.33 0.20
CA LEU A 229 3.08 -24.54 -1.04
C LEU A 229 3.73 -25.23 -2.25
N GLY A 230 4.65 -26.17 -2.06
CA GLY A 230 5.31 -26.90 -3.15
C GLY A 230 6.04 -26.01 -4.14
N LEU A 231 6.88 -25.09 -3.65
CA LEU A 231 7.59 -24.10 -4.46
C LEU A 231 8.98 -24.53 -4.98
N GLY A 232 9.41 -25.74 -4.65
CA GLY A 232 10.75 -26.22 -4.97
C GLY A 232 11.78 -25.84 -3.92
N GLU A 233 13.05 -25.72 -4.33
CA GLU A 233 14.16 -25.43 -3.44
C GLU A 233 14.26 -23.94 -3.09
N SER A 234 14.80 -23.66 -1.90
CA SER A 234 15.15 -22.31 -1.47
C SER A 234 16.14 -21.67 -2.46
N GLY A 235 15.92 -20.42 -2.83
CA GLY A 235 16.80 -19.70 -3.78
C GLY A 235 16.52 -19.98 -5.26
N SER A 236 15.57 -20.87 -5.59
CA SER A 236 15.25 -21.21 -6.99
C SER A 236 14.25 -20.26 -7.67
N TYR A 237 13.80 -19.21 -6.97
CA TYR A 237 12.81 -18.28 -7.48
C TYR A 237 13.01 -16.86 -6.94
N ALA A 238 12.53 -15.88 -7.73
CA ALA A 238 12.31 -14.52 -7.27
C ALA A 238 10.84 -14.32 -6.92
N VAL A 239 10.54 -13.38 -6.01
CA VAL A 239 9.16 -13.06 -5.59
C VAL A 239 8.77 -11.67 -6.03
N THR A 240 7.55 -11.51 -6.53
CA THR A 240 6.88 -10.21 -6.66
C THR A 240 5.55 -10.22 -5.91
N VAL A 241 5.18 -9.07 -5.32
CA VAL A 241 3.97 -8.93 -4.51
C VAL A 241 3.03 -7.92 -5.15
N GLY A 242 1.81 -8.33 -5.46
CA GLY A 242 0.81 -7.42 -5.97
C GLY A 242 -0.31 -8.08 -6.79
N ARG A 243 -1.33 -7.28 -7.10
CA ARG A 243 -2.40 -7.67 -8.01
C ARG A 243 -1.87 -7.71 -9.44
N LEU A 244 -2.40 -8.64 -10.23
CA LEU A 244 -2.08 -8.72 -11.65
C LEU A 244 -2.72 -7.54 -12.39
N SER A 245 -1.92 -6.52 -12.59
CA SER A 245 -2.31 -5.29 -13.31
C SER A 245 -1.10 -4.73 -14.04
N ARG A 246 -1.31 -3.93 -15.08
CA ARG A 246 -0.22 -3.24 -15.77
C ARG A 246 0.62 -2.39 -14.83
N PHE A 247 -0.04 -1.74 -13.88
CA PHE A 247 0.60 -0.89 -12.88
C PHE A 247 1.68 -1.62 -12.06
N LYS A 248 1.50 -2.93 -11.78
CA LYS A 248 2.46 -3.71 -10.99
C LYS A 248 3.61 -4.33 -11.78
N GLY A 249 3.58 -4.26 -13.11
CA GLY A 249 4.70 -4.71 -13.96
C GLY A 249 5.02 -6.20 -13.86
N ILE A 250 4.04 -7.08 -13.55
CA ILE A 250 4.30 -8.50 -13.28
C ILE A 250 4.74 -9.25 -14.56
N TYR A 251 4.23 -8.88 -15.74
CA TYR A 251 4.71 -9.44 -16.99
C TYR A 251 6.16 -9.05 -17.29
N GLU A 252 6.53 -7.81 -16.97
CA GLU A 252 7.91 -7.33 -17.08
C GLU A 252 8.85 -8.08 -16.12
N ALA A 253 8.34 -8.46 -14.93
CA ALA A 253 9.11 -9.30 -14.01
C ALA A 253 9.45 -10.67 -14.63
N VAL A 254 8.55 -11.27 -15.42
CA VAL A 254 8.85 -12.49 -16.18
C VAL A 254 9.98 -12.23 -17.18
N ASP A 255 9.89 -11.12 -17.95
CA ASP A 255 10.91 -10.80 -18.96
C ASP A 255 12.31 -10.64 -18.37
N HIS A 256 12.41 -10.02 -17.19
CA HIS A 256 13.69 -9.81 -16.51
C HIS A 256 14.29 -11.09 -15.89
N LEU A 257 13.48 -12.14 -15.73
CA LEU A 257 13.96 -13.45 -15.26
C LEU A 257 14.41 -14.40 -16.39
N VAL A 258 14.19 -14.04 -17.65
CA VAL A 258 14.62 -14.86 -18.80
C VAL A 258 16.14 -15.04 -18.75
N GLY A 259 16.59 -16.29 -18.76
CA GLY A 259 18.02 -16.62 -18.73
C GLY A 259 18.69 -16.59 -17.33
N SER A 260 17.99 -16.16 -16.27
CA SER A 260 18.52 -16.13 -14.91
C SER A 260 18.53 -17.51 -14.20
N GLY A 261 17.81 -18.48 -14.73
CA GLY A 261 17.57 -19.78 -14.07
C GLY A 261 16.57 -19.72 -12.91
N LEU A 262 15.99 -18.55 -12.60
CA LEU A 262 15.02 -18.39 -11.54
C LEU A 262 13.59 -18.47 -12.07
N ASN A 263 12.69 -19.04 -11.27
CA ASN A 263 11.26 -18.98 -11.47
C ASN A 263 10.67 -17.72 -10.85
N LEU A 264 9.42 -17.35 -11.20
CA LEU A 264 8.68 -16.26 -10.58
C LEU A 264 7.59 -16.80 -9.66
N VAL A 265 7.60 -16.35 -8.41
CA VAL A 265 6.46 -16.51 -7.50
C VAL A 265 5.75 -15.16 -7.34
N VAL A 266 4.46 -15.14 -7.64
CA VAL A 266 3.60 -13.95 -7.50
C VAL A 266 2.73 -14.13 -6.27
N ILE A 267 2.89 -13.29 -5.27
CA ILE A 267 1.99 -13.22 -4.11
C ILE A 267 0.90 -12.19 -4.40
N GLY A 268 -0.35 -12.64 -4.55
CA GLY A 268 -1.50 -11.82 -4.94
C GLY A 268 -2.14 -12.33 -6.22
N GLY A 269 -1.75 -11.78 -7.37
CA GLY A 269 -2.28 -12.21 -8.67
C GLY A 269 -3.61 -11.56 -9.04
N GLY A 270 -4.35 -12.20 -9.93
CA GLY A 270 -5.62 -11.74 -10.49
C GLY A 270 -6.70 -12.82 -10.47
N LYS A 271 -7.69 -12.68 -11.35
CA LYS A 271 -8.68 -13.74 -11.60
C LYS A 271 -8.00 -14.96 -12.23
N GLU A 272 -8.59 -16.14 -12.09
CA GLU A 272 -7.94 -17.38 -12.55
C GLU A 272 -7.60 -17.34 -14.05
N GLY A 273 -8.44 -16.77 -14.89
CA GLY A 273 -8.11 -16.61 -16.32
C GLY A 273 -6.89 -15.71 -16.58
N GLU A 274 -6.69 -14.66 -15.78
CA GLU A 274 -5.53 -13.77 -15.85
C GLU A 274 -4.28 -14.47 -15.32
N ASN A 275 -4.41 -15.22 -14.23
CA ASN A 275 -3.33 -16.01 -13.67
C ASN A 275 -2.87 -17.10 -14.63
N ALA A 276 -3.81 -17.76 -15.32
CA ALA A 276 -3.51 -18.76 -16.34
C ALA A 276 -2.78 -18.14 -17.54
N ALA A 277 -3.18 -16.96 -17.99
CA ALA A 277 -2.50 -16.23 -19.07
C ALA A 277 -1.06 -15.86 -18.68
N LEU A 278 -0.82 -15.43 -17.44
CA LEU A 278 0.52 -15.12 -16.96
C LEU A 278 1.41 -16.39 -16.89
N ARG A 279 0.88 -17.52 -16.38
CA ARG A 279 1.62 -18.80 -16.38
C ARG A 279 2.02 -19.20 -17.80
N GLN A 280 1.08 -19.14 -18.75
CA GLN A 280 1.33 -19.44 -20.15
C GLN A 280 2.35 -18.49 -20.80
N TYR A 281 2.35 -17.21 -20.39
CA TYR A 281 3.37 -16.25 -20.82
C TYR A 281 4.76 -16.67 -20.31
N GLY A 282 4.89 -16.99 -19.01
CA GLY A 282 6.13 -17.47 -18.42
C GLY A 282 6.67 -18.74 -19.10
N GLU A 283 5.81 -19.73 -19.39
CA GLU A 283 6.18 -20.94 -20.11
C GLU A 283 6.79 -20.63 -21.49
N ARG A 284 6.19 -19.68 -22.25
CA ARG A 284 6.74 -19.25 -23.55
C ARG A 284 8.09 -18.56 -23.42
N CYS A 285 8.34 -17.88 -22.30
CA CYS A 285 9.60 -17.20 -22.02
C CYS A 285 10.64 -18.11 -21.34
N GLY A 286 10.29 -19.36 -21.04
CA GLY A 286 11.16 -20.30 -20.33
C GLY A 286 11.31 -20.01 -18.83
N VAL A 287 10.34 -19.28 -18.24
CA VAL A 287 10.28 -18.91 -16.82
C VAL A 287 9.07 -19.58 -16.18
N GLY A 288 9.28 -20.44 -15.19
CA GLY A 288 8.19 -21.04 -14.41
C GLY A 288 7.49 -19.96 -13.58
N VAL A 289 6.15 -19.88 -13.63
CA VAL A 289 5.37 -18.90 -12.87
C VAL A 289 4.38 -19.59 -11.95
N LYS A 290 4.45 -19.27 -10.65
CA LYS A 290 3.47 -19.71 -9.65
C LYS A 290 2.77 -18.51 -9.02
N VAL A 291 1.44 -18.52 -9.02
CA VAL A 291 0.62 -17.46 -8.40
C VAL A 291 0.01 -17.98 -7.11
N LEU A 292 0.23 -17.27 -6.02
CA LEU A 292 -0.26 -17.56 -4.67
C LEU A 292 -1.26 -16.48 -4.26
N SER A 293 -2.55 -16.81 -4.29
CA SER A 293 -3.62 -15.89 -3.91
C SER A 293 -4.17 -16.25 -2.53
N GLY A 294 -4.40 -15.24 -1.69
CA GLY A 294 -5.06 -15.41 -0.39
C GLY A 294 -4.25 -16.22 0.63
N ILE A 295 -2.92 -16.24 0.53
CA ILE A 295 -2.06 -16.87 1.53
C ILE A 295 -2.01 -16.01 2.81
N ASP A 296 -1.81 -16.65 3.94
CA ASP A 296 -1.64 -15.99 5.23
C ASP A 296 -0.25 -15.34 5.40
N SER A 297 -0.07 -14.55 6.45
CA SER A 297 1.18 -13.85 6.74
C SER A 297 2.35 -14.82 6.97
N GLU A 298 2.12 -15.97 7.58
CA GLU A 298 3.16 -16.97 7.83
C GLU A 298 3.67 -17.59 6.53
N SER A 299 2.76 -17.99 5.65
CA SER A 299 3.06 -18.45 4.29
C SER A 299 3.77 -17.38 3.46
N MET A 300 3.34 -16.11 3.57
CA MET A 300 3.98 -15.00 2.87
C MET A 300 5.44 -14.82 3.33
N ARG A 301 5.70 -14.79 4.63
CA ARG A 301 7.07 -14.70 5.17
C ARG A 301 7.94 -15.88 4.73
N ALA A 302 7.38 -17.08 4.80
CA ALA A 302 8.08 -18.30 4.38
C ALA A 302 8.51 -18.27 2.92
N VAL A 303 7.66 -17.74 2.04
CA VAL A 303 7.94 -17.55 0.60
C VAL A 303 9.00 -16.47 0.39
N LEU A 304 8.85 -15.29 1.03
CA LEU A 304 9.80 -14.21 0.92
C LEU A 304 11.20 -14.66 1.36
N ARG A 305 11.31 -15.21 2.57
CA ARG A 305 12.59 -15.62 3.19
C ARG A 305 13.40 -16.58 2.33
N ARG A 306 12.73 -17.49 1.63
CA ARG A 306 13.36 -18.54 0.80
C ARG A 306 13.56 -18.13 -0.64
N SER A 307 13.21 -16.90 -1.01
CA SER A 307 13.46 -16.39 -2.37
C SER A 307 14.92 -16.00 -2.57
N ALA A 308 15.38 -16.03 -3.82
CA ALA A 308 16.66 -15.45 -4.23
C ALA A 308 16.65 -13.94 -4.04
N ALA A 309 15.55 -13.29 -4.44
CA ALA A 309 15.33 -11.86 -4.32
C ALA A 309 13.82 -11.55 -4.29
N VAL A 310 13.48 -10.38 -3.74
CA VAL A 310 12.18 -9.76 -3.94
C VAL A 310 12.32 -8.69 -5.02
N ILE A 311 11.51 -8.81 -6.08
CA ILE A 311 11.60 -7.92 -7.24
C ILE A 311 10.32 -7.11 -7.42
N GLY A 312 10.46 -5.86 -7.85
CA GLY A 312 9.33 -4.99 -8.09
C GLY A 312 9.50 -4.06 -9.27
N LEU A 313 8.55 -4.13 -10.20
CA LEU A 313 8.51 -3.34 -11.42
C LEU A 313 7.23 -2.49 -11.52
N ALA A 314 6.67 -2.07 -10.38
CA ALA A 314 5.49 -1.22 -10.40
C ALA A 314 5.80 0.15 -11.02
N HIS A 315 4.87 0.65 -11.83
CA HIS A 315 4.96 1.97 -12.43
C HIS A 315 4.51 3.03 -11.43
N GLY A 316 5.43 3.86 -10.95
CA GLY A 316 5.13 4.94 -10.03
C GLY A 316 4.50 4.48 -8.70
N GLU A 317 5.03 3.42 -8.10
CA GLU A 317 4.60 2.97 -6.76
C GLU A 317 4.64 4.13 -5.76
N ALA A 318 3.59 4.27 -4.96
CA ALA A 318 3.46 5.40 -4.07
C ALA A 318 4.55 5.48 -2.99
N PHE A 319 4.85 4.36 -2.33
CA PHE A 319 5.94 4.25 -1.37
C PHE A 319 6.69 2.92 -1.52
N GLY A 320 5.94 1.81 -1.58
CA GLY A 320 6.50 0.46 -1.66
C GLY A 320 6.83 -0.13 -0.29
N LEU A 321 5.85 -0.79 0.33
CA LEU A 321 6.08 -1.56 1.57
C LEU A 321 6.93 -2.81 1.30
N THR A 322 6.81 -3.39 0.11
CA THR A 322 7.47 -4.65 -0.26
C THR A 322 9.01 -4.64 -0.12
N PRO A 323 9.75 -3.60 -0.58
CA PRO A 323 11.20 -3.57 -0.34
C PRO A 323 11.56 -3.49 1.14
N ILE A 324 10.76 -2.79 1.96
CA ILE A 324 11.01 -2.68 3.40
C ILE A 324 10.75 -4.02 4.10
N GLU A 325 9.66 -4.71 3.74
CA GLU A 325 9.34 -6.05 4.24
C GLU A 325 10.45 -7.06 3.85
N ALA A 326 11.00 -6.93 2.64
CA ALA A 326 12.14 -7.73 2.18
C ALA A 326 13.42 -7.45 2.99
N MET A 327 13.74 -6.17 3.22
CA MET A 327 14.89 -5.75 4.04
C MET A 327 14.76 -6.27 5.47
N ALA A 328 13.59 -6.14 6.09
CA ALA A 328 13.34 -6.59 7.45
C ALA A 328 13.54 -8.11 7.61
N ILE A 329 13.11 -8.91 6.64
CA ILE A 329 13.31 -10.37 6.60
C ILE A 329 14.75 -10.75 6.24
N GLY A 330 15.53 -9.83 5.64
CA GLY A 330 16.90 -10.07 5.19
C GLY A 330 17.00 -10.65 3.79
N VAL A 331 16.02 -10.36 2.92
CA VAL A 331 16.02 -10.80 1.52
C VAL A 331 16.38 -9.61 0.61
N PRO A 332 17.26 -9.82 -0.40
CA PRO A 332 17.67 -8.77 -1.31
C PRO A 332 16.48 -8.13 -2.06
N PRO A 333 16.27 -6.81 -1.94
CA PRO A 333 15.31 -6.08 -2.76
C PRO A 333 15.97 -5.64 -4.08
N ILE A 334 15.35 -5.97 -5.23
CA ILE A 334 15.76 -5.50 -6.56
C ILE A 334 14.55 -4.83 -7.20
N PHE A 335 14.59 -3.53 -7.35
CA PHE A 335 13.43 -2.74 -7.76
C PHE A 335 13.75 -1.81 -8.92
N VAL A 336 12.73 -1.44 -9.67
CA VAL A 336 12.86 -0.41 -10.69
C VAL A 336 13.14 0.95 -10.04
N ASP A 337 14.00 1.75 -10.68
CA ASP A 337 14.35 3.11 -10.22
C ASP A 337 13.22 4.10 -10.55
N GLU A 338 12.05 3.89 -9.91
CA GLU A 338 10.85 4.68 -10.11
C GLU A 338 10.03 4.82 -8.82
N GLY A 339 9.33 5.95 -8.69
CA GLY A 339 8.37 6.16 -7.61
C GLY A 339 8.98 6.14 -6.22
N GLY A 340 8.22 5.71 -5.23
CA GLY A 340 8.63 5.64 -3.84
C GLY A 340 9.69 4.57 -3.53
N TYR A 341 10.01 3.69 -4.47
CA TYR A 341 11.12 2.74 -4.29
C TYR A 341 12.46 3.45 -4.12
N THR A 342 12.64 4.62 -4.77
CA THR A 342 13.85 5.44 -4.69
C THR A 342 14.10 6.03 -3.30
N GLU A 343 13.10 6.04 -2.44
CA GLU A 343 13.22 6.55 -1.07
C GLU A 343 13.71 5.47 -0.09
N THR A 344 13.38 4.21 -0.35
CA THR A 344 13.67 3.10 0.55
C THR A 344 14.91 2.31 0.14
N VAL A 345 15.05 2.02 -1.16
CA VAL A 345 16.20 1.30 -1.70
C VAL A 345 17.26 2.29 -2.13
N VAL A 346 18.49 2.08 -1.68
CA VAL A 346 19.70 2.80 -2.11
C VAL A 346 20.53 1.84 -2.92
N ASP A 347 20.73 2.14 -4.21
CA ASP A 347 21.41 1.21 -5.13
C ASP A 347 22.77 0.77 -4.61
N GLN A 348 23.04 -0.54 -4.70
CA GLN A 348 24.25 -1.23 -4.25
C GLN A 348 24.51 -1.20 -2.73
N LEU A 349 23.78 -0.39 -1.96
CA LEU A 349 23.95 -0.30 -0.51
C LEU A 349 23.08 -1.34 0.23
N ASN A 350 21.77 -1.28 0.04
CA ASN A 350 20.80 -2.17 0.72
C ASN A 350 19.94 -2.98 -0.25
N GLY A 351 20.24 -2.94 -1.55
CA GLY A 351 19.56 -3.61 -2.64
C GLY A 351 19.99 -3.04 -3.97
N ARG A 352 19.13 -3.15 -4.97
CA ARG A 352 19.36 -2.58 -6.30
C ARG A 352 18.18 -1.75 -6.75
N LEU A 353 18.49 -0.59 -7.33
CA LEU A 353 17.59 0.24 -8.12
C LEU A 353 18.07 0.27 -9.56
N LEU A 354 17.21 -0.13 -10.49
CA LEU A 354 17.61 -0.38 -11.87
C LEU A 354 16.64 0.27 -12.86
N GLU A 355 17.17 0.75 -13.97
CA GLU A 355 16.34 1.18 -15.08
C GLU A 355 15.52 0.00 -15.61
N ARG A 356 14.25 0.25 -15.91
CA ARG A 356 13.28 -0.77 -16.35
C ARG A 356 13.75 -1.54 -17.58
N GLY A 357 14.41 -0.88 -18.51
CA GLY A 357 14.85 -1.45 -19.79
C GLY A 357 16.22 -2.12 -19.76
N ASP A 358 17.01 -2.01 -18.68
CA ASP A 358 18.37 -2.55 -18.62
C ASP A 358 18.40 -4.01 -18.17
N ILE A 359 18.02 -4.91 -19.07
CA ILE A 359 17.95 -6.36 -18.82
C ILE A 359 19.27 -6.92 -18.26
N GLU A 360 20.41 -6.45 -18.79
CA GLU A 360 21.73 -6.93 -18.32
C GLU A 360 22.00 -6.52 -16.86
N ALA A 361 21.63 -5.30 -16.46
CA ALA A 361 21.77 -4.86 -15.07
C ALA A 361 20.88 -5.69 -14.14
N TRP A 362 19.64 -6.02 -14.57
CA TRP A 362 18.75 -6.90 -13.81
C TRP A 362 19.33 -8.30 -13.63
N GLN A 363 19.90 -8.90 -14.68
CA GLN A 363 20.55 -10.22 -14.59
C GLN A 363 21.74 -10.18 -13.62
N ARG A 364 22.62 -9.19 -13.74
CA ARG A 364 23.74 -9.01 -12.79
C ARG A 364 23.26 -8.81 -11.35
N ALA A 365 22.17 -8.09 -11.14
CA ALA A 365 21.60 -7.88 -9.81
C ALA A 365 21.04 -9.18 -9.20
N LEU A 366 20.38 -10.02 -10.02
CA LEU A 366 19.89 -11.33 -9.60
C LEU A 366 21.03 -12.29 -9.23
N GLU A 367 22.15 -12.24 -9.96
CA GLU A 367 23.36 -12.99 -9.61
C GLU A 367 23.98 -12.49 -8.28
N GLN A 368 24.11 -11.16 -8.11
CA GLN A 368 24.58 -10.55 -6.87
C GLN A 368 23.70 -10.91 -5.66
N ALA A 369 22.39 -10.98 -5.85
CA ALA A 369 21.44 -11.36 -4.81
C ALA A 369 21.60 -12.82 -4.34
N GLN A 370 22.24 -13.68 -5.09
CA GLN A 370 22.53 -15.07 -4.72
C GLN A 370 23.87 -15.22 -3.99
N ASP A 371 24.75 -14.20 -4.03
CA ASP A 371 26.00 -14.20 -3.28
C ASP A 371 25.73 -13.98 -1.78
N ALA A 372 26.17 -14.91 -0.95
CA ALA A 372 25.92 -14.88 0.50
C ALA A 372 26.45 -13.63 1.19
N GLY A 373 27.64 -13.15 0.77
CA GLY A 373 28.27 -11.96 1.35
C GLY A 373 27.49 -10.68 1.00
N THR A 374 27.00 -10.58 -0.22
CA THR A 374 26.17 -9.48 -0.68
C THR A 374 24.82 -9.47 0.00
N ARG A 375 24.16 -10.65 0.12
CA ARG A 375 22.89 -10.79 0.86
C ARG A 375 23.00 -10.29 2.29
N GLU A 376 24.02 -10.74 3.03
CA GLU A 376 24.21 -10.34 4.42
C GLU A 376 24.51 -8.83 4.56
N ARG A 377 25.31 -8.27 3.68
CA ARG A 377 25.61 -6.83 3.65
C ARG A 377 24.33 -6.02 3.37
N TRP A 378 23.55 -6.38 2.34
CA TRP A 378 22.31 -5.66 2.01
C TRP A 378 21.26 -5.81 3.09
N ALA A 379 21.14 -6.98 3.72
CA ALA A 379 20.21 -7.20 4.84
C ALA A 379 20.55 -6.31 6.05
N ARG A 380 21.83 -6.20 6.42
CA ARG A 380 22.26 -5.30 7.52
C ARG A 380 21.97 -3.84 7.17
N ASN A 381 22.41 -3.38 6.02
CA ASN A 381 22.22 -2.00 5.60
C ASN A 381 20.71 -1.67 5.38
N GLY A 382 19.91 -2.68 5.02
CA GLY A 382 18.46 -2.54 4.93
C GLY A 382 17.80 -2.27 6.28
N MET A 383 18.22 -2.97 7.34
CA MET A 383 17.77 -2.70 8.71
C MET A 383 18.19 -1.31 9.18
N GLU A 384 19.46 -0.92 8.95
CA GLU A 384 19.95 0.44 9.25
C GLU A 384 19.07 1.49 8.54
N ARG A 385 18.69 1.27 7.28
CA ARG A 385 17.82 2.17 6.52
C ARG A 385 16.41 2.28 7.13
N ILE A 386 15.81 1.18 7.57
CA ILE A 386 14.51 1.17 8.25
C ILE A 386 14.56 2.00 9.53
N GLU A 387 15.63 1.86 10.32
CA GLU A 387 15.86 2.63 11.54
C GLU A 387 16.08 4.11 11.25
N GLU A 388 16.95 4.47 10.30
CA GLU A 388 17.20 5.85 9.89
C GLU A 388 15.94 6.59 9.43
N MET A 389 15.09 5.92 8.67
CA MET A 389 13.84 6.49 8.20
C MET A 389 12.76 6.52 9.29
N GLY A 390 12.96 5.81 10.41
CA GLY A 390 11.99 5.70 11.50
C GLY A 390 10.69 5.04 11.01
N LEU A 391 10.79 3.91 10.31
CA LEU A 391 9.64 3.21 9.72
C LEU A 391 9.00 2.23 10.70
N THR A 392 8.76 2.67 11.94
CA THR A 392 8.09 1.88 12.97
C THR A 392 6.72 2.47 13.31
N PRO A 393 5.78 1.67 13.84
CA PRO A 393 4.47 2.18 14.28
C PRO A 393 4.58 3.29 15.33
N GLN A 394 5.56 3.20 16.23
CA GLN A 394 5.79 4.19 17.29
C GLN A 394 6.24 5.54 16.69
N GLU A 395 7.17 5.53 15.76
CA GLU A 395 7.64 6.75 15.10
C GLU A 395 6.56 7.35 14.19
N HIS A 396 5.76 6.52 13.52
CA HIS A 396 4.59 6.96 12.76
C HIS A 396 3.60 7.71 13.67
N ALA A 397 3.26 7.13 14.83
CA ALA A 397 2.34 7.73 15.78
C ALA A 397 2.85 9.08 16.35
N LYS A 398 4.14 9.16 16.70
CA LYS A 398 4.77 10.42 17.15
C LYS A 398 4.72 11.50 16.06
N ARG A 399 5.09 11.16 14.82
CA ARG A 399 5.02 12.09 13.69
C ARG A 399 3.59 12.56 13.43
N LEU A 400 2.62 11.65 13.53
CA LEU A 400 1.21 12.00 13.40
C LEU A 400 0.77 12.99 14.48
N ALA A 401 1.19 12.80 15.74
CA ALA A 401 0.88 13.72 16.84
C ALA A 401 1.42 15.13 16.58
N VAL A 402 2.66 15.24 16.12
CA VAL A 402 3.26 16.52 15.71
C VAL A 402 2.50 17.18 14.56
N ILE A 403 2.13 16.41 13.52
CA ILE A 403 1.42 16.93 12.34
C ILE A 403 0.03 17.46 12.70
N ILE A 404 -0.66 16.78 13.63
CA ILE A 404 -2.00 17.21 14.10
C ILE A 404 -1.90 18.42 15.04
N GLY A 405 -0.68 18.74 15.56
CA GLY A 405 -0.45 19.88 16.43
C GLY A 405 -0.98 19.67 17.85
N ILE A 406 -1.06 18.43 18.28
CA ILE A 406 -1.45 18.03 19.61
C ILE A 406 -0.22 17.37 20.25
N GLU A 407 0.73 18.21 20.68
CA GLU A 407 1.82 17.74 21.56
C GLU A 407 1.25 17.55 22.96
N GLY A 408 1.39 16.34 23.49
CA GLY A 408 1.09 16.01 24.88
C GLY A 408 2.17 16.53 25.83
#